data_122e48c59d31c0c18cf982fd32a96fff
#
_entry.id   122e48c59d31c0c18cf982fd32a96fff
#
_cell.length_a   1.000
_cell.length_b   1.000
_cell.length_c   1.000
_cell.angle_alpha   90.00
_cell.angle_beta   90.00
_cell.angle_gamma   90.00
#
_symmetry.space_group_name_H-M   'P 1'
#
loop_
_entity.id
_entity.type
_entity.pdbx_description
1 polymer ?
#
loop_
_entity_poly.entity_id
_entity_poly.type
_entity_poly.pdbx_seq_one_letter_code
_entity_poly.pdbx_strand_id
1 'polypeptide(L)'
;MSGLDIAGRYHFIGIGGAGMSVVAELLASRGARVSGSDRADSPVLERLRGLGITVFAGHDPAHVPADAVVVVSTAIRESNPELAAARGRGQRVVHRSEALALAATGMRFVGVAGAHGKTTTSGMLAVALRSAGADPSVAVGGVVPQFGSGAHLGAGDVFVAEADESDGSFLNYSPSVEVVTNVEPDHLDRYGSREAFEAVFAEFASRLVPGGALVACAEDPGASRLASHARERGITTITYGRPGRCAQRPDAAIEDVDSTASGSTARVEWDGQAAVLRLAVAGEHNVLNATAALLAGAALGLGLPEMAAGLASFTGTARRFEERGRVGSRRLFDDYAHHPTEVAAALRQARVVAGAGGVTVVFQPHLYSRTRIFAARFAEALAAADHVVVTDVYAAREDPEPGVDSTLITSALPGSLHVPDMHEAARIGAGLVDEGGILITMGAGSITSCGADVLEFWRRGEAQ
;
A
#
# COMPACT_ATOMS: atom_id res chain seq x y z
N MET A 1 14.46 22.63 3.02
CA MET A 1 13.17 22.74 2.28
C MET A 1 12.98 24.21 1.94
N SER A 2 13.36 24.61 0.75
CA SER A 2 13.47 26.04 0.40
C SER A 2 12.22 26.52 -0.32
N GLY A 3 11.47 27.44 0.29
CA GLY A 3 10.59 28.34 -0.42
C GLY A 3 9.23 27.81 -0.89
N LEU A 4 8.69 26.72 -0.33
CA LEU A 4 7.27 26.35 -0.45
C LEU A 4 6.50 26.92 0.73
N ASP A 5 5.35 27.54 0.43
CA ASP A 5 4.44 28.12 1.44
C ASP A 5 3.21 27.21 1.58
N ILE A 6 2.94 26.71 2.79
CA ILE A 6 1.81 25.82 3.05
C ILE A 6 0.46 26.46 2.70
N ALA A 7 0.34 27.78 2.80
CA ALA A 7 -0.85 28.55 2.39
C ALA A 7 -0.85 28.96 0.91
N GLY A 8 0.15 28.49 0.15
CA GLY A 8 0.35 28.82 -1.26
C GLY A 8 -0.75 28.29 -2.18
N ARG A 9 -0.56 28.52 -3.49
CA ARG A 9 -1.44 27.95 -4.53
C ARG A 9 -0.73 26.77 -5.19
N TYR A 10 -1.44 25.64 -5.29
CA TYR A 10 -0.94 24.39 -5.86
C TYR A 10 -1.86 23.87 -6.94
N HIS A 11 -1.29 23.39 -8.05
CA HIS A 11 -2.03 22.73 -9.09
C HIS A 11 -1.47 21.31 -9.31
N PHE A 12 -2.32 20.30 -9.14
CA PHE A 12 -1.95 18.88 -9.21
C PHE A 12 -2.30 18.31 -10.58
N ILE A 13 -1.31 17.83 -11.33
CA ILE A 13 -1.52 17.12 -12.59
C ILE A 13 -1.67 15.63 -12.28
N GLY A 14 -2.82 15.02 -12.63
CA GLY A 14 -3.18 13.66 -12.24
C GLY A 14 -3.71 13.60 -10.80
N ILE A 15 -4.52 14.58 -10.40
CA ILE A 15 -5.02 14.77 -9.03
C ILE A 15 -5.88 13.60 -8.52
N GLY A 16 -6.51 12.84 -9.43
CA GLY A 16 -7.32 11.66 -9.10
C GLY A 16 -6.51 10.42 -8.73
N GLY A 17 -5.20 10.42 -8.93
CA GLY A 17 -4.32 9.33 -8.51
C GLY A 17 -4.31 9.14 -7.00
N ALA A 18 -4.22 7.89 -6.51
CA ALA A 18 -4.35 7.54 -5.09
C ALA A 18 -3.45 8.40 -4.18
N GLY A 19 -2.15 8.50 -4.48
CA GLY A 19 -1.22 9.32 -3.70
C GLY A 19 -1.37 10.82 -3.94
N MET A 20 -1.79 11.24 -5.14
CA MET A 20 -1.95 12.67 -5.48
C MET A 20 -3.15 13.29 -4.77
N SER A 21 -4.30 12.59 -4.77
CA SER A 21 -5.53 13.05 -4.13
C SER A 21 -5.36 13.23 -2.63
N VAL A 22 -4.63 12.34 -1.97
CA VAL A 22 -4.31 12.42 -0.54
C VAL A 22 -3.51 13.68 -0.22
N VAL A 23 -2.46 13.96 -0.99
CA VAL A 23 -1.62 15.15 -0.77
C VAL A 23 -2.41 16.45 -1.05
N ALA A 24 -3.22 16.45 -2.10
CA ALA A 24 -4.08 17.58 -2.45
C ALA A 24 -5.07 17.90 -1.31
N GLU A 25 -5.72 16.88 -0.75
CA GLU A 25 -6.64 16.97 0.38
C GLU A 25 -5.95 17.52 1.64
N LEU A 26 -4.77 16.99 1.98
CA LEU A 26 -4.00 17.44 3.15
C LEU A 26 -3.53 18.88 3.03
N LEU A 27 -3.02 19.30 1.87
CA LEU A 27 -2.63 20.70 1.66
C LEU A 27 -3.85 21.65 1.73
N ALA A 28 -4.97 21.26 1.11
CA ALA A 28 -6.20 22.02 1.18
C ALA A 28 -6.69 22.17 2.63
N SER A 29 -6.67 21.09 3.42
CA SER A 29 -7.04 21.10 4.84
C SER A 29 -6.11 21.96 5.69
N ARG A 30 -4.86 22.18 5.25
CA ARG A 30 -3.89 23.07 5.89
C ARG A 30 -3.95 24.52 5.36
N GLY A 31 -4.96 24.85 4.55
CA GLY A 31 -5.22 26.20 4.08
C GLY A 31 -4.61 26.55 2.72
N ALA A 32 -4.00 25.62 2.00
CA ALA A 32 -3.54 25.84 0.64
C ALA A 32 -4.72 26.03 -0.33
N ARG A 33 -4.51 26.85 -1.37
CA ARG A 33 -5.45 26.95 -2.49
C ARG A 33 -5.10 25.89 -3.51
N VAL A 34 -5.87 24.79 -3.54
CA VAL A 34 -5.58 23.63 -4.37
C VAL A 34 -6.50 23.56 -5.58
N SER A 35 -5.92 23.28 -6.73
CA SER A 35 -6.59 22.89 -7.98
C SER A 35 -5.89 21.71 -8.62
N GLY A 36 -6.52 21.07 -9.60
CA GLY A 36 -5.85 20.02 -10.37
C GLY A 36 -6.70 19.46 -11.48
N SER A 37 -6.08 18.60 -12.27
CA SER A 37 -6.69 17.93 -13.42
C SER A 37 -6.42 16.44 -13.39
N ASP A 38 -7.28 15.66 -14.04
CA ASP A 38 -7.01 14.26 -14.34
C ASP A 38 -7.53 13.91 -15.74
N ARG A 39 -7.06 12.81 -16.32
CA ARG A 39 -7.40 12.40 -17.69
C ARG A 39 -8.89 12.22 -17.90
N ALA A 40 -9.62 11.71 -16.91
CA ALA A 40 -11.04 11.46 -16.96
C ALA A 40 -11.70 11.77 -15.60
N ASP A 41 -13.00 11.99 -15.59
CA ASP A 41 -13.76 12.14 -14.36
C ASP A 41 -13.83 10.81 -13.57
N SER A 42 -13.94 10.92 -12.25
CA SER A 42 -13.93 9.76 -11.36
C SER A 42 -14.59 10.08 -10.02
N PRO A 43 -15.01 9.08 -9.24
CA PRO A 43 -15.50 9.28 -7.87
C PRO A 43 -14.51 10.01 -6.96
N VAL A 44 -13.20 9.88 -7.22
CA VAL A 44 -12.16 10.63 -6.50
C VAL A 44 -12.25 12.13 -6.80
N LEU A 45 -12.42 12.51 -8.07
CA LEU A 45 -12.58 13.91 -8.46
C LEU A 45 -13.87 14.50 -7.86
N GLU A 46 -14.96 13.76 -7.85
CA GLU A 46 -16.21 14.17 -7.23
C GLU A 46 -16.03 14.44 -5.73
N ARG A 47 -15.33 13.54 -5.02
CA ARG A 47 -15.00 13.73 -3.60
C ARG A 47 -14.15 14.99 -3.37
N LEU A 48 -13.13 15.22 -4.19
CA LEU A 48 -12.29 16.42 -4.09
C LEU A 48 -13.10 17.72 -4.34
N ARG A 49 -14.05 17.71 -5.28
CA ARG A 49 -15.00 18.87 -5.48
C ARG A 49 -15.82 19.10 -4.22
N GLY A 50 -16.30 18.03 -3.58
CA GLY A 50 -17.03 18.12 -2.30
C GLY A 50 -16.21 18.74 -1.16
N LEU A 51 -14.88 18.66 -1.22
CA LEU A 51 -13.96 19.32 -0.29
C LEU A 51 -13.58 20.76 -0.68
N GLY A 52 -14.19 21.32 -1.74
CA GLY A 52 -13.92 22.67 -2.23
C GLY A 52 -12.67 22.81 -3.09
N ILE A 53 -12.07 21.70 -3.53
CA ILE A 53 -10.92 21.69 -4.44
C ILE A 53 -11.42 21.85 -5.88
N THR A 54 -10.84 22.79 -6.64
CA THR A 54 -11.17 22.98 -8.05
C THR A 54 -10.52 21.89 -8.89
N VAL A 55 -11.33 20.99 -9.51
CA VAL A 55 -10.81 19.89 -10.34
C VAL A 55 -11.43 19.86 -11.70
N PHE A 56 -10.60 19.47 -12.69
CA PHE A 56 -10.94 19.40 -14.11
C PHE A 56 -10.78 17.97 -14.63
N ALA A 57 -11.70 17.54 -15.48
CA ALA A 57 -11.53 16.34 -16.31
C ALA A 57 -10.90 16.76 -17.66
N GLY A 58 -9.84 16.05 -18.06
CA GLY A 58 -8.98 16.44 -19.16
C GLY A 58 -7.83 17.37 -18.74
N HIS A 59 -6.77 17.36 -19.53
CA HIS A 59 -5.59 18.21 -19.33
C HIS A 59 -5.60 19.38 -20.32
N ASP A 60 -5.62 20.62 -19.81
CA ASP A 60 -5.56 21.84 -20.61
C ASP A 60 -4.63 22.87 -19.93
N PRO A 61 -3.68 23.48 -20.67
CA PRO A 61 -2.83 24.56 -20.16
C PRO A 61 -3.56 25.71 -19.47
N ALA A 62 -4.82 25.94 -19.83
CA ALA A 62 -5.67 26.96 -19.21
C ALA A 62 -6.11 26.60 -17.78
N HIS A 63 -6.07 25.34 -17.39
CA HIS A 63 -6.38 24.90 -16.03
C HIS A 63 -5.31 25.30 -15.00
N VAL A 64 -4.05 25.52 -15.46
CA VAL A 64 -2.92 25.81 -14.60
C VAL A 64 -2.86 27.30 -14.26
N PRO A 65 -3.15 27.71 -13.01
CA PRO A 65 -3.03 29.12 -12.61
C PRO A 65 -1.58 29.60 -12.70
N ALA A 66 -1.38 30.83 -13.18
CA ALA A 66 -0.04 31.35 -13.47
C ALA A 66 0.86 31.50 -12.23
N ASP A 67 0.26 31.64 -11.06
CA ASP A 67 0.92 31.80 -9.75
C ASP A 67 1.00 30.47 -8.95
N ALA A 68 0.57 29.35 -9.53
CA ALA A 68 0.59 28.08 -8.82
C ALA A 68 1.95 27.36 -8.91
N VAL A 69 2.31 26.68 -7.82
CA VAL A 69 3.29 25.62 -7.85
C VAL A 69 2.63 24.37 -8.44
N VAL A 70 3.24 23.77 -9.45
CA VAL A 70 2.69 22.59 -10.11
C VAL A 70 3.24 21.33 -9.43
N VAL A 71 2.33 20.45 -9.03
CA VAL A 71 2.66 19.17 -8.37
C VAL A 71 2.45 18.02 -9.34
N VAL A 72 3.47 17.19 -9.50
CA VAL A 72 3.44 16.02 -10.39
C VAL A 72 3.88 14.75 -9.66
N SER A 73 3.51 13.60 -10.23
CA SER A 73 4.09 12.30 -9.89
C SER A 73 4.93 11.79 -11.06
N THR A 74 5.71 10.75 -10.82
CA THR A 74 6.50 10.04 -11.87
C THR A 74 5.65 9.45 -12.99
N ALA A 75 4.33 9.31 -12.80
CA ALA A 75 3.40 8.84 -13.83
C ALA A 75 3.07 9.91 -14.89
N ILE A 76 3.36 11.19 -14.63
CA ILE A 76 3.06 12.28 -15.58
C ILE A 76 4.16 12.36 -16.63
N ARG A 77 3.76 12.11 -17.88
CA ARG A 77 4.69 12.17 -19.02
C ARG A 77 5.09 13.63 -19.32
N GLU A 78 6.30 13.83 -19.82
CA GLU A 78 6.79 15.16 -20.24
C GLU A 78 5.93 15.80 -21.36
N SER A 79 5.24 14.99 -22.14
CA SER A 79 4.31 15.43 -23.18
C SER A 79 2.96 15.95 -22.64
N ASN A 80 2.73 15.91 -21.31
CA ASN A 80 1.50 16.44 -20.74
C ASN A 80 1.38 17.96 -21.01
N PRO A 81 0.27 18.46 -21.58
CA PRO A 81 0.15 19.86 -22.02
C PRO A 81 0.22 20.85 -20.83
N GLU A 82 -0.27 20.50 -19.66
CA GLU A 82 -0.21 21.34 -18.48
C GLU A 82 1.21 21.44 -17.92
N LEU A 83 1.94 20.31 -17.88
CA LEU A 83 3.36 20.28 -17.46
C LEU A 83 4.23 21.09 -18.42
N ALA A 84 4.04 20.90 -19.73
CA ALA A 84 4.76 21.65 -20.76
C ALA A 84 4.50 23.18 -20.63
N ALA A 85 3.24 23.57 -20.43
CA ALA A 85 2.87 24.98 -20.24
C ALA A 85 3.47 25.58 -18.96
N ALA A 86 3.42 24.86 -17.84
CA ALA A 86 4.01 25.30 -16.58
C ALA A 86 5.54 25.52 -16.73
N ARG A 87 6.23 24.59 -17.35
CA ARG A 87 7.69 24.73 -17.62
C ARG A 87 7.98 25.89 -18.58
N GLY A 88 7.19 26.03 -19.63
CA GLY A 88 7.31 27.15 -20.58
C GLY A 88 7.11 28.53 -19.94
N ARG A 89 6.31 28.60 -18.87
CA ARG A 89 6.08 29.82 -18.06
C ARG A 89 7.11 30.02 -16.93
N GLY A 90 8.08 29.08 -16.78
CA GLY A 90 9.06 29.09 -15.67
C GLY A 90 8.43 28.88 -14.30
N GLN A 91 7.24 28.27 -14.22
CA GLN A 91 6.59 27.94 -12.96
C GLN A 91 7.37 26.86 -12.20
N ARG A 92 7.31 26.93 -10.89
CA ARG A 92 7.92 25.89 -10.04
C ARG A 92 7.12 24.60 -10.19
N VAL A 93 7.83 23.52 -10.55
CA VAL A 93 7.31 22.16 -10.61
C VAL A 93 7.98 21.34 -9.51
N VAL A 94 7.16 20.65 -8.70
CA VAL A 94 7.65 19.84 -7.57
C VAL A 94 7.06 18.44 -7.65
N HIS A 95 7.77 17.48 -7.08
CA HIS A 95 7.25 16.12 -6.96
C HIS A 95 6.22 16.03 -5.81
N ARG A 96 5.26 15.07 -5.92
CA ARG A 96 4.22 14.83 -4.89
C ARG A 96 4.79 14.62 -3.49
N SER A 97 5.98 14.03 -3.38
CA SER A 97 6.66 13.80 -2.09
C SER A 97 7.15 15.09 -1.43
N GLU A 98 7.58 16.09 -2.23
CA GLU A 98 7.92 17.42 -1.69
C GLU A 98 6.68 18.14 -1.15
N ALA A 99 5.54 17.99 -1.84
CA ALA A 99 4.27 18.52 -1.39
C ALA A 99 3.76 17.80 -0.13
N LEU A 100 3.98 16.48 -0.02
CA LEU A 100 3.68 15.72 1.20
C LEU A 100 4.58 16.12 2.37
N ALA A 101 5.88 16.28 2.13
CA ALA A 101 6.83 16.77 3.13
C ALA A 101 6.43 18.16 3.65
N LEU A 102 5.93 19.04 2.75
CA LEU A 102 5.37 20.33 3.14
C LEU A 102 4.13 20.16 4.01
N ALA A 103 3.20 19.26 3.64
CA ALA A 103 2.00 18.99 4.44
C ALA A 103 2.34 18.43 5.84
N ALA A 104 3.48 17.78 6.03
CA ALA A 104 3.95 17.25 7.31
C ALA A 104 4.81 18.23 8.13
N THR A 105 5.04 19.45 7.63
CA THR A 105 5.91 20.44 8.31
C THR A 105 5.45 20.71 9.74
N GLY A 106 6.38 20.61 10.70
CA GLY A 106 6.12 20.86 12.12
C GLY A 106 5.56 19.66 12.89
N MET A 107 5.46 18.47 12.24
CA MET A 107 4.97 17.25 12.86
C MET A 107 6.08 16.20 12.99
N ARG A 108 5.93 15.27 13.94
CA ARG A 108 6.75 14.06 14.03
C ARG A 108 6.36 13.11 12.91
N PHE A 109 7.19 13.03 11.88
CA PHE A 109 6.90 12.22 10.70
C PHE A 109 7.25 10.75 10.94
N VAL A 110 6.29 9.86 10.68
CA VAL A 110 6.49 8.41 10.64
C VAL A 110 6.39 7.95 9.20
N GLY A 111 7.51 7.49 8.65
CA GLY A 111 7.58 6.94 7.30
C GLY A 111 7.54 5.42 7.32
N VAL A 112 6.54 4.82 6.67
CA VAL A 112 6.45 3.35 6.53
C VAL A 112 6.90 2.95 5.13
N ALA A 113 8.08 2.34 5.06
CA ALA A 113 8.72 1.88 3.84
C ALA A 113 8.77 0.34 3.74
N GLY A 114 9.13 -0.14 2.55
CA GLY A 114 9.28 -1.56 2.24
C GLY A 114 8.52 -1.95 0.99
N ALA A 115 8.96 -2.98 0.28
CA ALA A 115 8.31 -3.43 -0.94
C ALA A 115 6.82 -3.79 -0.69
N HIS A 116 6.52 -4.41 0.46
CA HIS A 116 5.18 -4.90 0.81
C HIS A 116 4.75 -4.47 2.22
N GLY A 117 3.43 -4.41 2.46
CA GLY A 117 2.86 -4.16 3.79
C GLY A 117 2.76 -2.68 4.20
N LYS A 118 3.28 -1.73 3.42
CA LYS A 118 3.25 -0.29 3.72
C LYS A 118 1.85 0.22 4.09
N THR A 119 0.88 0.06 3.21
CA THR A 119 -0.50 0.54 3.36
C THR A 119 -1.16 -0.01 4.63
N THR A 120 -1.04 -1.32 4.83
CA THR A 120 -1.64 -1.99 6.00
C THR A 120 -0.98 -1.53 7.29
N THR A 121 0.36 -1.47 7.34
CA THR A 121 1.10 -1.02 8.53
C THR A 121 0.81 0.43 8.86
N SER A 122 0.78 1.32 7.86
CA SER A 122 0.43 2.73 8.04
C SER A 122 -1.01 2.90 8.54
N GLY A 123 -1.96 2.14 7.98
CA GLY A 123 -3.35 2.13 8.42
C GLY A 123 -3.49 1.62 9.85
N MET A 124 -2.83 0.52 10.21
CA MET A 124 -2.79 -0.03 11.57
C MET A 124 -2.22 0.99 12.57
N LEU A 125 -1.08 1.60 12.23
CA LEU A 125 -0.46 2.62 13.08
C LEU A 125 -1.38 3.83 13.28
N ALA A 126 -1.96 4.35 12.20
CA ALA A 126 -2.85 5.50 12.26
C ALA A 126 -4.08 5.23 13.15
N VAL A 127 -4.71 4.07 12.99
CA VAL A 127 -5.86 3.66 13.81
C VAL A 127 -5.48 3.48 15.28
N ALA A 128 -4.33 2.83 15.54
CA ALA A 128 -3.84 2.62 16.91
C ALA A 128 -3.51 3.95 17.61
N LEU A 129 -2.81 4.86 16.91
CA LEU A 129 -2.50 6.20 17.43
C LEU A 129 -3.77 7.01 17.74
N ARG A 130 -4.75 6.98 16.84
CA ARG A 130 -6.04 7.65 17.07
C ARG A 130 -6.78 7.09 18.27
N SER A 131 -6.80 5.75 18.41
CA SER A 131 -7.41 5.07 19.55
C SER A 131 -6.71 5.41 20.88
N ALA A 132 -5.37 5.60 20.84
CA ALA A 132 -4.57 6.04 21.97
C ALA A 132 -4.66 7.56 22.24
N GLY A 133 -5.51 8.31 21.53
CA GLY A 133 -5.75 9.74 21.74
C GLY A 133 -4.73 10.66 21.07
N ALA A 134 -3.84 10.17 20.22
CA ALA A 134 -2.82 10.99 19.56
C ALA A 134 -3.33 11.75 18.32
N ASP A 135 -4.50 11.37 17.76
CA ASP A 135 -5.15 11.96 16.57
C ASP A 135 -4.17 12.35 15.45
N PRO A 136 -3.50 11.37 14.81
CA PRO A 136 -2.45 11.64 13.83
C PRO A 136 -3.01 12.20 12.52
N SER A 137 -2.21 13.01 11.81
CA SER A 137 -2.42 13.23 10.37
C SER A 137 -1.95 11.99 9.59
N VAL A 138 -2.64 11.66 8.50
CA VAL A 138 -2.47 10.40 7.77
C VAL A 138 -2.38 10.62 6.27
N ALA A 139 -1.42 9.97 5.62
CA ALA A 139 -1.28 9.89 4.17
C ALA A 139 -0.97 8.44 3.73
N VAL A 140 -2.02 7.69 3.44
CA VAL A 140 -1.96 6.26 3.09
C VAL A 140 -2.54 6.05 1.69
N GLY A 141 -1.92 5.22 0.87
CA GLY A 141 -2.32 4.98 -0.53
C GLY A 141 -3.63 4.21 -0.71
N GLY A 142 -4.26 3.74 0.38
CA GLY A 142 -5.55 3.05 0.40
C GLY A 142 -6.53 3.72 1.35
N VAL A 143 -7.82 3.47 1.17
CA VAL A 143 -8.86 3.93 2.11
C VAL A 143 -8.76 3.11 3.40
N VAL A 144 -8.62 3.80 4.52
CA VAL A 144 -8.73 3.22 5.87
C VAL A 144 -10.14 3.48 6.37
N PRO A 145 -10.98 2.44 6.59
CA PRO A 145 -12.40 2.63 6.90
C PRO A 145 -12.67 3.56 8.08
N GLN A 146 -11.83 3.50 9.13
CA GLN A 146 -11.96 4.34 10.32
C GLN A 146 -11.78 5.84 10.04
N PHE A 147 -11.13 6.21 8.94
CA PHE A 147 -10.98 7.59 8.48
C PHE A 147 -11.87 7.92 7.28
N GLY A 148 -12.47 6.90 6.61
CA GLY A 148 -13.27 7.06 5.39
C GLY A 148 -12.45 7.53 4.17
N SER A 149 -11.13 7.65 4.32
CA SER A 149 -10.18 8.14 3.30
C SER A 149 -8.79 7.55 3.55
N GLY A 150 -7.88 7.72 2.57
CA GLY A 150 -6.44 7.56 2.79
C GLY A 150 -5.77 8.82 3.35
N ALA A 151 -6.51 9.93 3.43
CA ALA A 151 -6.05 11.20 3.97
C ALA A 151 -6.86 11.57 5.22
N HIS A 152 -6.17 12.05 6.25
CA HIS A 152 -6.78 12.64 7.42
C HIS A 152 -5.85 13.72 7.99
N LEU A 153 -6.40 14.90 8.29
CA LEU A 153 -5.69 15.91 9.05
C LEU A 153 -6.14 15.81 10.52
N GLY A 154 -5.27 15.24 11.36
CA GLY A 154 -5.48 15.15 12.80
C GLY A 154 -5.08 16.44 13.53
N ALA A 155 -5.54 16.58 14.76
CA ALA A 155 -5.15 17.69 15.66
C ALA A 155 -3.83 17.42 16.40
N GLY A 156 -3.31 16.20 16.34
CA GLY A 156 -2.06 15.80 16.99
C GLY A 156 -0.80 16.23 16.23
N ASP A 157 0.34 15.95 16.83
CA ASP A 157 1.67 16.31 16.32
C ASP A 157 2.34 15.18 15.50
N VAL A 158 1.65 14.07 15.26
CA VAL A 158 2.18 12.92 14.50
C VAL A 158 1.62 12.93 13.07
N PHE A 159 2.49 12.67 12.09
CA PHE A 159 2.12 12.47 10.71
C PHE A 159 2.56 11.07 10.25
N VAL A 160 1.61 10.22 9.90
CA VAL A 160 1.85 8.86 9.39
C VAL A 160 1.72 8.84 7.88
N ALA A 161 2.76 8.42 7.17
CA ALA A 161 2.73 8.31 5.72
C ALA A 161 3.40 7.04 5.20
N GLU A 162 2.90 6.56 4.05
CA GLU A 162 3.67 5.62 3.25
C GLU A 162 4.88 6.32 2.63
N ALA A 163 6.04 5.71 2.77
CA ALA A 163 7.29 6.14 2.18
C ALA A 163 7.58 5.25 0.96
N ASP A 164 7.23 5.77 -0.24
CA ASP A 164 7.28 5.03 -1.50
C ASP A 164 8.72 4.98 -2.03
N GLU A 165 9.30 3.79 -2.04
CA GLU A 165 10.64 3.53 -2.54
C GLU A 165 10.72 3.45 -4.07
N SER A 166 9.58 3.26 -4.76
CA SER A 166 9.53 2.92 -6.19
C SER A 166 10.25 3.91 -7.10
N ASP A 167 10.28 5.18 -6.71
CA ASP A 167 10.93 6.27 -7.45
C ASP A 167 12.01 7.01 -6.63
N GLY A 168 12.35 6.50 -5.45
CA GLY A 168 13.32 7.12 -4.55
C GLY A 168 12.82 8.42 -3.90
N SER A 169 11.56 8.78 -4.11
CA SER A 169 10.99 10.04 -3.62
C SER A 169 10.83 10.08 -2.10
N PHE A 170 10.85 8.93 -1.42
CA PHE A 170 10.84 8.85 0.03
C PHE A 170 12.07 9.51 0.68
N LEU A 171 13.16 9.70 -0.07
CA LEU A 171 14.33 10.47 0.37
C LEU A 171 14.04 11.97 0.59
N ASN A 172 12.88 12.46 0.19
CA ASN A 172 12.47 13.84 0.50
C ASN A 172 11.94 13.99 1.94
N TYR A 173 11.79 12.90 2.69
CA TYR A 173 11.31 12.92 4.06
C TYR A 173 12.45 12.93 5.07
N SER A 174 12.17 13.43 6.28
CA SER A 174 13.06 13.39 7.44
C SER A 174 12.27 12.81 8.61
N PRO A 175 12.18 11.47 8.72
CA PRO A 175 11.30 10.83 9.69
C PRO A 175 11.84 10.92 11.13
N SER A 176 10.91 10.99 12.09
CA SER A 176 11.17 10.74 13.52
C SER A 176 11.16 9.25 13.82
N VAL A 177 10.34 8.49 13.08
CA VAL A 177 10.33 7.03 13.11
C VAL A 177 10.26 6.53 11.67
N GLU A 178 11.14 5.62 11.33
CA GLU A 178 11.12 4.89 10.09
C GLU A 178 10.72 3.44 10.36
N VAL A 179 9.71 2.95 9.66
CA VAL A 179 9.33 1.54 9.68
C VAL A 179 9.73 0.91 8.38
N VAL A 180 10.50 -0.18 8.43
CA VAL A 180 10.85 -0.97 7.26
C VAL A 180 10.30 -2.38 7.42
N THR A 181 9.27 -2.68 6.64
CA THR A 181 8.58 -3.98 6.70
C THR A 181 9.39 -5.07 6.01
N ASN A 182 10.03 -4.76 4.90
CA ASN A 182 10.93 -5.64 4.14
C ASN A 182 11.76 -4.82 3.15
N VAL A 183 12.88 -5.39 2.69
CA VAL A 183 13.71 -4.86 1.60
C VAL A 183 13.90 -5.99 0.58
N GLU A 184 12.79 -6.35 -0.09
CA GLU A 184 12.80 -7.29 -1.20
C GLU A 184 13.02 -6.54 -2.52
N PRO A 185 13.95 -6.95 -3.38
CA PRO A 185 14.20 -6.29 -4.65
C PRO A 185 12.94 -6.20 -5.52
N ASP A 186 12.47 -5.00 -5.72
CA ASP A 186 11.45 -4.62 -6.71
C ASP A 186 11.98 -3.41 -7.48
N HIS A 187 11.29 -2.99 -8.52
CA HIS A 187 11.69 -1.82 -9.32
C HIS A 187 13.12 -1.88 -9.87
N LEU A 188 13.61 -3.09 -10.22
CA LEU A 188 14.96 -3.29 -10.77
C LEU A 188 15.16 -2.61 -12.14
N ASP A 189 14.07 -2.32 -12.85
CA ASP A 189 14.06 -1.48 -14.03
C ASP A 189 14.61 -0.07 -13.76
N ARG A 190 14.38 0.44 -12.55
CA ARG A 190 14.88 1.74 -12.11
C ARG A 190 16.24 1.65 -11.42
N TYR A 191 16.40 0.74 -10.48
CA TYR A 191 17.59 0.68 -9.62
C TYR A 191 18.74 -0.11 -10.24
N GLY A 192 18.48 -0.94 -11.24
CA GLY A 192 19.47 -1.73 -11.98
C GLY A 192 20.00 -2.95 -11.23
N SER A 193 20.16 -2.88 -9.90
CA SER A 193 20.62 -4.01 -9.09
C SER A 193 19.98 -4.06 -7.71
N ARG A 194 20.09 -5.21 -7.05
CA ARG A 194 19.66 -5.41 -5.67
C ARG A 194 20.43 -4.51 -4.70
N GLU A 195 21.73 -4.39 -4.90
CA GLU A 195 22.62 -3.59 -4.05
C GLU A 195 22.25 -2.11 -4.11
N ALA A 196 21.94 -1.60 -5.31
CA ALA A 196 21.47 -0.23 -5.48
C ALA A 196 20.11 0.00 -4.81
N PHE A 197 19.20 -0.99 -4.90
CA PHE A 197 17.92 -0.94 -4.20
C PHE A 197 18.08 -0.95 -2.68
N GLU A 198 18.94 -1.82 -2.12
CA GLU A 198 19.23 -1.84 -0.68
C GLU A 198 19.91 -0.56 -0.21
N ALA A 199 20.80 0.02 -1.03
CA ALA A 199 21.50 1.26 -0.70
C ALA A 199 20.57 2.46 -0.52
N VAL A 200 19.47 2.53 -1.29
CA VAL A 200 18.51 3.63 -1.15
C VAL A 200 17.74 3.58 0.18
N PHE A 201 17.50 2.38 0.73
CA PHE A 201 16.95 2.24 2.09
C PHE A 201 17.96 2.66 3.16
N ALA A 202 19.24 2.34 2.96
CA ALA A 202 20.29 2.80 3.88
C ALA A 202 20.44 4.34 3.84
N GLU A 203 20.26 4.96 2.66
CA GLU A 203 20.18 6.41 2.54
C GLU A 203 18.95 6.96 3.26
N PHE A 204 17.78 6.33 3.11
CA PHE A 204 16.58 6.76 3.82
C PHE A 204 16.74 6.68 5.33
N ALA A 205 17.30 5.60 5.87
CA ALA A 205 17.60 5.47 7.30
C ALA A 205 18.55 6.59 7.80
N SER A 206 19.43 7.09 6.95
CA SER A 206 20.29 8.24 7.28
C SER A 206 19.55 9.59 7.35
N ARG A 207 18.29 9.65 6.88
CA ARG A 207 17.42 10.82 6.94
C ARG A 207 16.64 10.93 8.25
N LEU A 208 16.72 9.94 9.13
CA LEU A 208 16.13 10.03 10.46
C LEU A 208 16.62 11.29 11.17
N VAL A 209 15.70 12.02 11.79
CA VAL A 209 16.07 13.19 12.60
C VAL A 209 16.89 12.76 13.83
N PRO A 210 17.69 13.65 14.43
CA PRO A 210 18.42 13.32 15.65
C PRO A 210 17.48 12.77 16.75
N GLY A 211 17.81 11.60 17.29
CA GLY A 211 16.98 10.88 18.24
C GLY A 211 15.85 10.06 17.63
N GLY A 212 15.73 10.03 16.30
CA GLY A 212 14.77 9.18 15.60
C GLY A 212 15.14 7.71 15.67
N ALA A 213 14.17 6.84 15.35
CA ALA A 213 14.30 5.38 15.44
C ALA A 213 13.92 4.66 14.15
N LEU A 214 14.68 3.60 13.82
CA LEU A 214 14.36 2.62 12.80
C LEU A 214 13.68 1.41 13.44
N VAL A 215 12.51 1.03 12.94
CA VAL A 215 11.79 -0.22 13.28
C VAL A 215 11.85 -1.14 12.06
N ALA A 216 12.53 -2.29 12.17
CA ALA A 216 12.81 -3.15 11.01
C ALA A 216 12.43 -4.62 11.25
N CYS A 217 11.82 -5.27 10.25
CA CYS A 217 11.45 -6.68 10.30
C CYS A 217 12.70 -7.58 10.20
N ALA A 218 13.01 -8.33 11.26
CA ALA A 218 14.15 -9.24 11.28
C ALA A 218 13.88 -10.57 10.55
N GLU A 219 12.64 -10.89 10.20
CA GLU A 219 12.32 -12.06 9.37
C GLU A 219 12.65 -11.81 7.89
N ASP A 220 12.76 -10.54 7.47
CA ASP A 220 13.21 -10.19 6.12
C ASP A 220 14.73 -10.01 6.09
N PRO A 221 15.44 -10.74 5.22
CA PRO A 221 16.90 -10.67 5.19
C PRO A 221 17.45 -9.27 4.79
N GLY A 222 16.73 -8.54 3.94
CA GLY A 222 17.14 -7.21 3.50
C GLY A 222 16.96 -6.17 4.62
N ALA A 223 15.80 -6.17 5.29
CA ALA A 223 15.54 -5.31 6.43
C ALA A 223 16.46 -5.65 7.63
N SER A 224 16.80 -6.93 7.83
CA SER A 224 17.77 -7.35 8.84
C SER A 224 19.19 -6.81 8.58
N ARG A 225 19.64 -6.82 7.31
CA ARG A 225 20.93 -6.19 6.92
C ARG A 225 20.91 -4.68 7.12
N LEU A 226 19.79 -4.02 6.71
CA LEU A 226 19.60 -2.59 6.93
C LEU A 226 19.69 -2.24 8.41
N ALA A 227 19.02 -3.00 9.28
CA ALA A 227 19.04 -2.80 10.74
C ALA A 227 20.46 -2.93 11.32
N SER A 228 21.23 -3.91 10.87
CA SER A 228 22.62 -4.09 11.28
C SER A 228 23.48 -2.90 10.89
N HIS A 229 23.37 -2.48 9.62
CA HIS A 229 24.10 -1.30 9.11
C HIS A 229 23.70 0.00 9.82
N ALA A 230 22.41 0.18 10.12
CA ALA A 230 21.93 1.35 10.86
C ALA A 230 22.51 1.42 12.29
N ARG A 231 22.59 0.29 12.99
CA ARG A 231 23.20 0.18 14.33
C ARG A 231 24.69 0.53 14.30
N GLU A 232 25.45 0.05 13.32
CA GLU A 232 26.87 0.39 13.14
C GLU A 232 27.09 1.89 12.98
N ARG A 233 26.10 2.61 12.44
CA ARG A 233 26.11 4.08 12.28
C ARG A 233 25.52 4.84 13.47
N GLY A 234 25.19 4.14 14.55
CA GLY A 234 24.65 4.74 15.78
C GLY A 234 23.17 5.16 15.70
N ILE A 235 22.42 4.65 14.72
CA ILE A 235 20.98 4.88 14.61
C ILE A 235 20.26 3.97 15.61
N THR A 236 19.37 4.54 16.42
CA THR A 236 18.48 3.77 17.30
C THR A 236 17.64 2.81 16.46
N THR A 237 17.78 1.50 16.69
CA THR A 237 17.17 0.48 15.85
C THR A 237 16.47 -0.56 16.71
N ILE A 238 15.20 -0.82 16.39
CA ILE A 238 14.34 -1.83 17.01
C ILE A 238 14.01 -2.89 15.94
N THR A 239 14.49 -4.11 16.13
CA THR A 239 14.15 -5.23 15.24
C THR A 239 13.02 -6.07 15.83
N TYR A 240 12.14 -6.61 14.97
CA TYR A 240 11.03 -7.44 15.38
C TYR A 240 10.86 -8.68 14.52
N GLY A 241 10.32 -9.74 15.09
CA GLY A 241 10.02 -10.99 14.38
C GLY A 241 9.88 -12.17 15.33
N ARG A 242 9.59 -13.34 14.74
CA ARG A 242 9.55 -14.61 15.46
C ARG A 242 10.97 -15.15 15.63
N PRO A 243 11.45 -15.41 16.85
CA PRO A 243 12.84 -15.81 17.09
C PRO A 243 13.33 -16.98 16.23
N GLY A 244 12.45 -17.95 15.94
CA GLY A 244 12.78 -19.11 15.10
C GLY A 244 12.84 -18.82 13.59
N ARG A 245 12.48 -17.61 13.14
CA ARG A 245 12.50 -17.19 11.74
C ARG A 245 13.50 -16.08 11.45
N CYS A 246 14.15 -15.56 12.45
CA CYS A 246 15.16 -14.51 12.33
C CYS A 246 16.57 -15.11 12.35
N ALA A 247 17.51 -14.54 11.60
CA ALA A 247 18.92 -14.94 11.62
C ALA A 247 19.58 -14.65 12.98
N GLN A 248 19.12 -13.59 13.65
CA GLN A 248 19.51 -13.20 15.00
C GLN A 248 18.26 -12.98 15.84
N ARG A 249 18.35 -13.12 17.16
CA ARG A 249 17.23 -12.84 18.04
C ARG A 249 16.79 -11.37 17.86
N PRO A 250 15.52 -11.11 17.52
CA PRO A 250 15.02 -9.75 17.39
C PRO A 250 14.91 -9.08 18.77
N ASP A 251 14.94 -7.73 18.80
CA ASP A 251 14.72 -6.97 20.04
C ASP A 251 13.28 -7.14 20.56
N ALA A 252 12.32 -7.18 19.63
CA ALA A 252 10.93 -7.48 19.92
C ALA A 252 10.58 -8.89 19.41
N ALA A 253 10.35 -9.82 20.32
CA ALA A 253 10.00 -11.19 20.01
C ALA A 253 8.49 -11.35 19.83
N ILE A 254 8.08 -11.98 18.71
CA ILE A 254 6.70 -12.38 18.45
C ILE A 254 6.55 -13.86 18.76
N GLU A 255 5.61 -14.17 19.65
CA GLU A 255 5.34 -15.50 20.14
C GLU A 255 3.84 -15.82 20.07
N ASP A 256 3.49 -17.09 20.22
CA ASP A 256 2.09 -17.57 20.33
C ASP A 256 1.18 -17.05 19.18
N VAL A 257 1.71 -17.08 17.95
CA VAL A 257 0.95 -16.63 16.77
C VAL A 257 -0.13 -17.65 16.42
N ASP A 258 -1.38 -17.22 16.49
CA ASP A 258 -2.54 -17.96 15.99
C ASP A 258 -3.31 -17.10 14.99
N SER A 259 -3.73 -17.70 13.87
CA SER A 259 -4.48 -17.02 12.82
C SER A 259 -5.66 -17.86 12.37
N THR A 260 -6.86 -17.31 12.53
CA THR A 260 -8.13 -17.93 12.21
C THR A 260 -8.88 -17.10 11.15
N ALA A 261 -10.01 -17.60 10.68
CA ALA A 261 -10.85 -16.85 9.74
C ALA A 261 -11.40 -15.54 10.32
N SER A 262 -11.46 -15.41 11.64
CA SER A 262 -12.00 -14.23 12.35
C SER A 262 -10.93 -13.23 12.77
N GLY A 263 -9.64 -13.54 12.56
CA GLY A 263 -8.55 -12.64 12.94
C GLY A 263 -7.29 -13.37 13.37
N SER A 264 -6.37 -12.63 13.96
CA SER A 264 -5.09 -13.17 14.43
C SER A 264 -4.78 -12.71 15.85
N THR A 265 -4.09 -13.57 16.61
CA THR A 265 -3.54 -13.24 17.94
C THR A 265 -2.04 -13.51 17.99
N ALA A 266 -1.33 -12.73 18.77
CA ALA A 266 0.09 -12.95 19.05
C ALA A 266 0.48 -12.28 20.36
N ARG A 267 1.57 -12.76 20.97
CA ARG A 267 2.23 -12.11 22.09
C ARG A 267 3.50 -11.43 21.59
N VAL A 268 3.68 -10.17 21.94
CA VAL A 268 4.90 -9.42 21.61
C VAL A 268 5.61 -9.03 22.89
N GLU A 269 6.89 -9.41 22.99
CA GLU A 269 7.77 -9.02 24.11
C GLU A 269 8.82 -8.03 23.61
N TRP A 270 8.95 -6.89 24.28
CA TRP A 270 9.94 -5.87 23.98
C TRP A 270 10.28 -5.07 25.24
N ASP A 271 11.57 -4.83 25.47
CA ASP A 271 12.11 -4.03 26.58
C ASP A 271 11.54 -4.41 27.96
N GLY A 272 11.46 -5.71 28.23
CA GLY A 272 10.93 -6.25 29.49
C GLY A 272 9.42 -6.12 29.67
N GLN A 273 8.70 -5.62 28.67
CA GLN A 273 7.24 -5.52 28.65
C GLN A 273 6.65 -6.53 27.66
N ALA A 274 5.37 -6.88 27.85
CA ALA A 274 4.65 -7.74 26.94
C ALA A 274 3.28 -7.13 26.61
N ALA A 275 2.87 -7.28 25.34
CA ALA A 275 1.54 -6.95 24.87
C ALA A 275 0.93 -8.13 24.11
N VAL A 276 -0.39 -8.28 24.20
CA VAL A 276 -1.14 -9.27 23.41
C VAL A 276 -1.86 -8.54 22.28
N LEU A 277 -1.47 -8.83 21.06
CA LEU A 277 -2.18 -8.39 19.87
C LEU A 277 -3.43 -9.26 19.67
N ARG A 278 -4.55 -8.60 19.37
CA ARG A 278 -5.80 -9.22 18.93
C ARG A 278 -6.30 -8.45 17.71
N LEU A 279 -6.12 -9.03 16.53
CA LEU A 279 -6.40 -8.37 15.27
C LEU A 279 -7.70 -8.92 14.67
N ALA A 280 -8.55 -8.05 14.18
CA ALA A 280 -9.75 -8.43 13.41
C ALA A 280 -9.42 -8.89 11.97
N VAL A 281 -8.15 -8.83 11.58
CA VAL A 281 -7.66 -9.27 10.27
C VAL A 281 -6.82 -10.54 10.40
N ALA A 282 -7.07 -11.51 9.52
CA ALA A 282 -6.36 -12.78 9.48
C ALA A 282 -4.97 -12.64 8.81
N GLY A 283 -4.09 -13.59 9.07
CA GLY A 283 -2.82 -13.77 8.38
C GLY A 283 -1.59 -13.35 9.19
N GLU A 284 -0.58 -14.23 9.20
CA GLU A 284 0.68 -14.01 9.94
C GLU A 284 1.41 -12.73 9.51
N HIS A 285 1.31 -12.34 8.23
CA HIS A 285 1.89 -11.09 7.74
C HIS A 285 1.22 -9.86 8.39
N ASN A 286 -0.06 -9.94 8.76
CA ASN A 286 -0.75 -8.88 9.49
C ASN A 286 -0.29 -8.81 10.95
N VAL A 287 0.14 -9.92 11.54
CA VAL A 287 0.80 -9.91 12.86
C VAL A 287 2.14 -9.15 12.78
N LEU A 288 2.94 -9.38 11.73
CA LEU A 288 4.17 -8.62 11.50
C LEU A 288 3.89 -7.12 11.30
N ASN A 289 2.91 -6.77 10.45
CA ASN A 289 2.51 -5.38 10.23
C ASN A 289 2.03 -4.69 11.51
N ALA A 290 1.23 -5.39 12.33
CA ALA A 290 0.73 -4.87 13.59
C ALA A 290 1.86 -4.71 14.63
N THR A 291 2.83 -5.62 14.66
CA THR A 291 4.01 -5.48 15.54
C THR A 291 4.85 -4.28 15.14
N ALA A 292 5.05 -4.05 13.85
CA ALA A 292 5.71 -2.84 13.36
C ALA A 292 5.00 -1.56 13.81
N ALA A 293 3.68 -1.53 13.68
CA ALA A 293 2.85 -0.40 14.12
C ALA A 293 2.89 -0.20 15.66
N LEU A 294 2.85 -1.30 16.43
CA LEU A 294 3.00 -1.29 17.89
C LEU A 294 4.31 -0.62 18.31
N LEU A 295 5.42 -1.06 17.71
CA LEU A 295 6.77 -0.57 18.03
C LEU A 295 7.00 0.86 17.54
N ALA A 296 6.43 1.24 16.40
CA ALA A 296 6.45 2.63 15.93
C ALA A 296 5.72 3.57 16.92
N GLY A 297 4.58 3.15 17.47
CA GLY A 297 3.89 3.87 18.53
C GLY A 297 4.72 3.97 19.81
N ALA A 298 5.40 2.88 20.21
CA ALA A 298 6.30 2.87 21.35
C ALA A 298 7.50 3.81 21.14
N ALA A 299 8.09 3.83 19.94
CA ALA A 299 9.16 4.78 19.58
C ALA A 299 8.70 6.25 19.62
N LEU A 300 7.41 6.51 19.46
CA LEU A 300 6.80 7.82 19.67
C LEU A 300 6.48 8.12 21.13
N GLY A 301 6.72 7.18 22.05
CA GLY A 301 6.49 7.34 23.49
C GLY A 301 5.12 6.91 24.00
N LEU A 302 4.35 6.16 23.20
CA LEU A 302 3.07 5.58 23.64
C LEU A 302 3.28 4.21 24.30
N GLY A 303 2.41 3.83 25.22
CA GLY A 303 2.47 2.53 25.90
C GLY A 303 2.09 1.36 24.98
N LEU A 304 2.75 0.21 25.19
CA LEU A 304 2.41 -1.01 24.43
C LEU A 304 0.95 -1.44 24.62
N PRO A 305 0.37 -1.40 25.85
CA PRO A 305 -1.03 -1.80 26.06
C PRO A 305 -2.02 -0.91 25.29
N GLU A 306 -1.83 0.40 25.28
CA GLU A 306 -2.69 1.36 24.58
C GLU A 306 -2.62 1.13 23.06
N MET A 307 -1.41 0.96 22.53
CA MET A 307 -1.22 0.67 21.10
C MET A 307 -1.82 -0.68 20.71
N ALA A 308 -1.66 -1.73 21.52
CA ALA A 308 -2.25 -3.04 21.27
C ALA A 308 -3.79 -3.00 21.30
N ALA A 309 -4.38 -2.26 22.23
CA ALA A 309 -5.81 -2.04 22.29
C ALA A 309 -6.33 -1.29 21.04
N GLY A 310 -5.58 -0.28 20.59
CA GLY A 310 -5.91 0.46 19.36
C GLY A 310 -5.84 -0.41 18.10
N LEU A 311 -4.84 -1.27 17.99
CA LEU A 311 -4.67 -2.21 16.89
C LEU A 311 -5.85 -3.19 16.75
N ALA A 312 -6.49 -3.56 17.87
CA ALA A 312 -7.68 -4.42 17.85
C ALA A 312 -8.87 -3.79 17.12
N SER A 313 -8.92 -2.46 16.99
CA SER A 313 -9.98 -1.75 16.28
C SER A 313 -9.76 -1.63 14.77
N PHE A 314 -8.59 -2.03 14.25
CA PHE A 314 -8.31 -2.01 12.83
C PHE A 314 -9.06 -3.10 12.09
N THR A 315 -9.89 -2.72 11.11
CA THR A 315 -10.77 -3.65 10.36
C THR A 315 -10.28 -3.94 8.94
N GLY A 316 -9.09 -3.47 8.59
CA GLY A 316 -8.53 -3.63 7.25
C GLY A 316 -8.34 -2.31 6.51
N THR A 317 -7.82 -2.40 5.30
CA THR A 317 -7.66 -1.30 4.35
C THR A 317 -8.31 -1.72 3.04
N ALA A 318 -8.93 -0.82 2.33
CA ALA A 318 -9.55 -1.14 1.04
C ALA A 318 -8.54 -1.80 0.10
N ARG A 319 -9.01 -2.80 -0.63
CA ARG A 319 -8.20 -3.61 -1.55
C ARG A 319 -7.03 -4.37 -0.90
N ARG A 320 -7.09 -4.67 0.40
CA ARG A 320 -6.11 -5.52 1.10
C ARG A 320 -6.86 -6.67 1.77
N PHE A 321 -7.12 -7.73 1.01
CA PHE A 321 -7.98 -8.85 1.36
C PHE A 321 -9.36 -8.37 1.88
N GLU A 322 -9.92 -7.39 1.17
CA GLU A 322 -11.19 -6.73 1.52
C GLU A 322 -12.38 -7.62 1.14
N GLU A 323 -13.25 -7.96 2.08
CA GLU A 323 -14.52 -8.65 1.75
C GLU A 323 -15.47 -7.66 1.06
N ARG A 324 -15.74 -7.91 -0.22
CA ARG A 324 -16.62 -7.07 -1.07
C ARG A 324 -18.09 -7.49 -1.00
N GLY A 325 -18.36 -8.68 -0.51
CA GLY A 325 -19.72 -9.19 -0.34
C GLY A 325 -19.80 -10.70 -0.34
N ARG A 326 -21.02 -11.17 -0.13
CA ARG A 326 -21.37 -12.60 -0.12
C ARG A 326 -22.72 -12.86 -0.75
N VAL A 327 -22.90 -14.06 -1.27
CA VAL A 327 -24.17 -14.59 -1.76
C VAL A 327 -24.26 -16.05 -1.30
N GLY A 328 -25.27 -16.40 -0.52
CA GLY A 328 -25.32 -17.68 0.19
C GLY A 328 -24.09 -17.86 1.09
N SER A 329 -23.38 -18.95 0.90
CA SER A 329 -22.13 -19.27 1.61
C SER A 329 -20.85 -18.84 0.86
N ARG A 330 -20.97 -18.34 -0.39
CA ARG A 330 -19.86 -17.86 -1.22
C ARG A 330 -19.46 -16.44 -0.81
N ARG A 331 -18.16 -16.16 -0.76
CA ARG A 331 -17.62 -14.87 -0.34
C ARG A 331 -16.68 -14.31 -1.40
N LEU A 332 -16.79 -13.01 -1.68
CA LEU A 332 -15.93 -12.28 -2.60
C LEU A 332 -14.96 -11.39 -1.84
N PHE A 333 -13.67 -11.48 -2.19
CA PHE A 333 -12.61 -10.62 -1.70
C PHE A 333 -11.95 -9.85 -2.85
N ASP A 334 -11.36 -8.70 -2.53
CA ASP A 334 -10.52 -7.91 -3.44
C ASP A 334 -9.16 -7.69 -2.81
N ASP A 335 -8.09 -7.91 -3.58
CA ASP A 335 -6.72 -7.73 -3.12
C ASP A 335 -5.85 -7.01 -4.16
N TYR A 336 -5.05 -6.07 -3.71
CA TYR A 336 -4.14 -5.28 -4.54
C TYR A 336 -2.85 -6.03 -4.90
N ALA A 337 -2.64 -7.24 -4.38
CA ALA A 337 -1.43 -8.04 -4.59
C ALA A 337 -1.05 -8.13 -6.07
N HIS A 338 0.17 -7.71 -6.37
CA HIS A 338 0.71 -7.61 -7.72
C HIS A 338 2.22 -7.98 -7.79
N HIS A 339 2.78 -8.46 -6.68
CA HIS A 339 4.10 -9.07 -6.59
C HIS A 339 3.96 -10.53 -6.09
N PRO A 340 4.79 -11.48 -6.52
CA PRO A 340 4.64 -12.89 -6.12
C PRO A 340 4.58 -13.12 -4.61
N THR A 341 5.37 -12.40 -3.84
CA THR A 341 5.38 -12.47 -2.37
C THR A 341 4.04 -12.03 -1.77
N GLU A 342 3.42 -10.96 -2.31
CA GLU A 342 2.08 -10.51 -1.89
C GLU A 342 1.00 -11.54 -2.26
N VAL A 343 1.04 -12.06 -3.50
CA VAL A 343 0.13 -13.11 -3.97
C VAL A 343 0.19 -14.33 -3.05
N ALA A 344 1.40 -14.81 -2.73
CA ALA A 344 1.58 -15.92 -1.82
C ALA A 344 1.04 -15.63 -0.40
N ALA A 345 1.23 -14.42 0.11
CA ALA A 345 0.72 -14.01 1.42
C ALA A 345 -0.82 -13.93 1.43
N ALA A 346 -1.42 -13.31 0.40
CA ALA A 346 -2.87 -13.23 0.26
C ALA A 346 -3.52 -14.61 0.13
N LEU A 347 -2.93 -15.52 -0.64
CA LEU A 347 -3.47 -16.87 -0.79
C LEU A 347 -3.31 -17.74 0.46
N ARG A 348 -2.23 -17.57 1.24
CA ARG A 348 -2.14 -18.20 2.58
C ARG A 348 -3.25 -17.70 3.51
N GLN A 349 -3.52 -16.39 3.52
CA GLN A 349 -4.65 -15.82 4.26
C GLN A 349 -5.98 -16.38 3.75
N ALA A 350 -6.14 -16.47 2.42
CA ALA A 350 -7.32 -17.02 1.79
C ALA A 350 -7.64 -18.45 2.26
N ARG A 351 -6.62 -19.31 2.35
CA ARG A 351 -6.76 -20.68 2.86
C ARG A 351 -7.25 -20.71 4.30
N VAL A 352 -6.71 -19.85 5.16
CA VAL A 352 -7.18 -19.74 6.55
C VAL A 352 -8.65 -19.32 6.60
N VAL A 353 -9.03 -18.32 5.77
CA VAL A 353 -10.38 -17.76 5.75
C VAL A 353 -11.40 -18.70 5.11
N ALA A 354 -11.02 -19.44 4.06
CA ALA A 354 -11.87 -20.43 3.39
C ALA A 354 -12.07 -21.69 4.25
N GLY A 355 -11.10 -22.02 5.12
CA GLY A 355 -11.15 -23.26 5.92
C GLY A 355 -11.21 -24.49 5.00
N ALA A 356 -12.34 -25.22 5.05
CA ALA A 356 -12.59 -26.37 4.17
C ALA A 356 -13.09 -25.99 2.76
N GLY A 357 -13.45 -24.72 2.54
CA GLY A 357 -13.93 -24.22 1.25
C GLY A 357 -12.81 -24.05 0.21
N GLY A 358 -13.19 -24.06 -1.06
CA GLY A 358 -12.27 -23.81 -2.18
C GLY A 358 -11.83 -22.34 -2.27
N VAL A 359 -10.63 -22.10 -2.82
CA VAL A 359 -10.10 -20.79 -3.13
C VAL A 359 -9.97 -20.63 -4.63
N THR A 360 -10.72 -19.70 -5.20
CA THR A 360 -10.64 -19.30 -6.60
C THR A 360 -10.01 -17.91 -6.69
N VAL A 361 -9.06 -17.71 -7.61
CA VAL A 361 -8.44 -16.42 -7.86
C VAL A 361 -8.63 -15.99 -9.31
N VAL A 362 -9.03 -14.73 -9.50
CA VAL A 362 -9.01 -14.04 -10.81
C VAL A 362 -7.90 -13.01 -10.73
N PHE A 363 -6.77 -13.32 -11.38
CA PHE A 363 -5.54 -12.53 -11.28
C PHE A 363 -5.32 -11.67 -12.52
N GLN A 364 -5.08 -10.36 -12.31
CA GLN A 364 -4.67 -9.42 -13.35
C GLN A 364 -3.20 -9.07 -13.14
N PRO A 365 -2.27 -9.58 -13.98
CA PRO A 365 -0.88 -9.17 -13.93
C PRO A 365 -0.73 -7.67 -14.19
N HIS A 366 0.21 -7.03 -13.53
CA HIS A 366 0.44 -5.59 -13.63
C HIS A 366 1.85 -5.31 -14.16
N LEU A 367 1.97 -4.57 -15.26
CA LEU A 367 3.17 -4.27 -16.02
C LEU A 367 3.75 -5.47 -16.82
N TYR A 368 4.11 -5.21 -18.07
CA TYR A 368 4.77 -6.21 -18.91
C TYR A 368 6.15 -6.59 -18.37
N SER A 369 6.94 -5.62 -17.94
CA SER A 369 8.27 -5.83 -17.35
C SER A 369 8.21 -6.76 -16.14
N ARG A 370 7.25 -6.54 -15.21
CA ARG A 370 7.06 -7.37 -14.03
C ARG A 370 6.58 -8.78 -14.39
N THR A 371 5.66 -8.90 -15.34
CA THR A 371 5.16 -10.19 -15.82
C THR A 371 6.30 -11.01 -16.40
N ARG A 372 7.16 -10.42 -17.24
CA ARG A 372 8.33 -11.09 -17.82
C ARG A 372 9.32 -11.57 -16.75
N ILE A 373 9.62 -10.73 -15.77
CA ILE A 373 10.62 -11.04 -14.73
C ILE A 373 10.11 -12.13 -13.78
N PHE A 374 8.83 -12.09 -13.40
CA PHE A 374 8.30 -12.89 -12.31
C PHE A 374 7.29 -13.97 -12.72
N ALA A 375 7.10 -14.27 -14.03
CA ALA A 375 6.09 -15.22 -14.48
C ALA A 375 6.11 -16.56 -13.73
N ALA A 376 7.29 -17.19 -13.60
CA ALA A 376 7.44 -18.45 -12.89
C ALA A 376 7.12 -18.34 -11.39
N ARG A 377 7.53 -17.24 -10.74
CA ARG A 377 7.22 -16.99 -9.32
C ARG A 377 5.74 -16.70 -9.10
N PHE A 378 5.07 -16.04 -10.06
CA PHE A 378 3.61 -15.88 -10.02
C PHE A 378 2.91 -17.23 -10.13
N ALA A 379 3.32 -18.08 -11.07
CA ALA A 379 2.77 -19.43 -11.21
C ALA A 379 2.93 -20.25 -9.91
N GLU A 380 4.12 -20.22 -9.30
CA GLU A 380 4.37 -20.86 -8.01
C GLU A 380 3.47 -20.34 -6.91
N ALA A 381 3.32 -19.01 -6.79
CA ALA A 381 2.48 -18.39 -5.77
C ALA A 381 0.99 -18.71 -5.98
N LEU A 382 0.52 -18.64 -7.22
CA LEU A 382 -0.88 -18.90 -7.61
C LEU A 382 -1.28 -20.37 -7.45
N ALA A 383 -0.32 -21.30 -7.49
CA ALA A 383 -0.56 -22.74 -7.27
C ALA A 383 -1.17 -23.08 -5.89
N ALA A 384 -1.18 -22.12 -4.95
CA ALA A 384 -1.86 -22.26 -3.67
C ALA A 384 -3.39 -22.16 -3.76
N ALA A 385 -3.97 -21.68 -4.87
CA ALA A 385 -5.41 -21.65 -5.13
C ALA A 385 -5.88 -22.95 -5.79
N ASP A 386 -7.18 -23.29 -5.63
CA ASP A 386 -7.79 -24.46 -6.29
C ASP A 386 -8.09 -24.16 -7.75
N HIS A 387 -8.54 -22.93 -8.04
CA HIS A 387 -8.84 -22.46 -9.39
C HIS A 387 -8.17 -21.12 -9.65
N VAL A 388 -7.51 -21.00 -10.80
CA VAL A 388 -6.80 -19.80 -11.22
C VAL A 388 -7.25 -19.38 -12.61
N VAL A 389 -7.75 -18.15 -12.71
CA VAL A 389 -8.07 -17.50 -13.98
C VAL A 389 -7.20 -16.26 -14.09
N VAL A 390 -6.44 -16.14 -15.16
CA VAL A 390 -5.50 -15.01 -15.40
C VAL A 390 -6.02 -14.18 -16.57
N THR A 391 -6.14 -12.86 -16.36
CA THR A 391 -6.57 -11.91 -17.41
C THR A 391 -5.37 -11.39 -18.20
N ASP A 392 -5.62 -10.56 -19.22
CA ASP A 392 -4.53 -9.83 -19.86
C ASP A 392 -3.79 -8.91 -18.91
N VAL A 393 -2.54 -8.60 -19.27
CA VAL A 393 -1.68 -7.72 -18.49
C VAL A 393 -2.24 -6.30 -18.46
N TYR A 394 -2.38 -5.72 -17.27
CA TYR A 394 -2.66 -4.31 -17.11
C TYR A 394 -1.37 -3.49 -17.34
N ALA A 395 -1.30 -2.82 -18.48
CA ALA A 395 -0.10 -2.14 -18.96
C ALA A 395 0.33 -0.94 -18.07
N ALA A 396 -0.64 -0.28 -17.41
CA ALA A 396 -0.44 0.96 -16.66
C ALA A 396 0.28 2.04 -17.50
N ARG A 397 1.59 2.19 -17.31
CA ARG A 397 2.44 3.18 -18.00
C ARG A 397 3.33 2.59 -19.12
N GLU A 398 3.35 1.26 -19.25
CA GLU A 398 4.20 0.57 -20.22
C GLU A 398 3.47 0.39 -21.55
N ASP A 399 4.23 0.35 -22.62
CA ASP A 399 3.74 -0.09 -23.92
C ASP A 399 3.82 -1.63 -24.01
N PRO A 400 2.97 -2.30 -24.84
CA PRO A 400 3.04 -3.75 -25.01
C PRO A 400 4.43 -4.20 -25.46
N GLU A 401 4.95 -5.25 -24.81
CA GLU A 401 6.25 -5.85 -25.11
C GLU A 401 6.02 -7.12 -25.93
N PRO A 402 6.59 -7.26 -27.16
CA PRO A 402 6.41 -8.45 -27.99
C PRO A 402 6.84 -9.73 -27.26
N GLY A 403 5.97 -10.73 -27.24
CA GLY A 403 6.22 -12.03 -26.59
C GLY A 403 6.04 -12.03 -25.08
N VAL A 404 5.54 -10.92 -24.51
CA VAL A 404 5.22 -10.83 -23.07
C VAL A 404 3.72 -10.64 -22.91
N ASP A 405 3.06 -11.65 -22.39
CA ASP A 405 1.64 -11.64 -22.04
C ASP A 405 1.38 -12.60 -20.85
N SER A 406 0.13 -12.71 -20.45
CA SER A 406 -0.29 -13.53 -19.32
C SER A 406 -0.10 -15.03 -19.53
N THR A 407 0.12 -15.49 -20.78
CA THR A 407 0.37 -16.90 -21.07
C THR A 407 1.72 -17.36 -20.51
N LEU A 408 2.66 -16.45 -20.25
CA LEU A 408 3.90 -16.78 -19.54
C LEU A 408 3.62 -17.36 -18.14
N ILE A 409 2.56 -16.90 -17.49
CA ILE A 409 2.15 -17.39 -16.15
C ILE A 409 1.37 -18.68 -16.30
N THR A 410 0.34 -18.72 -17.17
CA THR A 410 -0.54 -19.87 -17.29
C THR A 410 0.15 -21.09 -17.88
N SER A 411 1.12 -20.91 -18.79
CA SER A 411 1.95 -22.00 -19.31
C SER A 411 2.82 -22.67 -18.24
N ALA A 412 3.19 -21.92 -17.19
CA ALA A 412 3.94 -22.43 -16.04
C ALA A 412 3.03 -22.98 -14.91
N LEU A 413 1.70 -22.85 -15.04
CA LEU A 413 0.71 -23.30 -14.05
C LEU A 413 -0.36 -24.17 -14.70
N PRO A 414 -0.14 -25.50 -14.84
CA PRO A 414 -1.12 -26.42 -15.41
C PRO A 414 -2.47 -26.36 -14.70
N GLY A 415 -3.56 -26.30 -15.48
CA GLY A 415 -4.93 -26.21 -14.97
C GLY A 415 -5.42 -24.78 -14.77
N SER A 416 -4.57 -23.76 -14.90
CA SER A 416 -5.01 -22.36 -14.93
C SER A 416 -5.61 -22.00 -16.30
N LEU A 417 -6.50 -21.00 -16.29
CA LEU A 417 -7.16 -20.49 -17.48
C LEU A 417 -6.63 -19.09 -17.82
N HIS A 418 -6.30 -18.85 -19.09
CA HIS A 418 -6.08 -17.49 -19.61
C HIS A 418 -7.38 -17.00 -20.26
N VAL A 419 -7.94 -15.93 -19.71
CA VAL A 419 -9.18 -15.28 -20.22
C VAL A 419 -8.88 -13.78 -20.34
N PRO A 420 -8.63 -13.27 -21.55
CA PRO A 420 -8.16 -11.89 -21.79
C PRO A 420 -9.06 -10.81 -21.17
N ASP A 421 -10.38 -10.93 -21.37
CA ASP A 421 -11.35 -9.98 -20.82
C ASP A 421 -11.58 -10.22 -19.33
N MET A 422 -11.37 -9.18 -18.52
CA MET A 422 -11.46 -9.28 -17.06
C MET A 422 -12.89 -9.52 -16.56
N HIS A 423 -13.92 -9.04 -17.26
CA HIS A 423 -15.31 -9.25 -16.87
C HIS A 423 -15.76 -10.68 -17.17
N GLU A 424 -15.28 -11.24 -18.30
CA GLU A 424 -15.48 -12.65 -18.63
C GLU A 424 -14.72 -13.55 -17.65
N ALA A 425 -13.46 -13.23 -17.36
CA ALA A 425 -12.64 -13.94 -16.37
C ALA A 425 -13.33 -13.99 -14.99
N ALA A 426 -13.89 -12.87 -14.55
CA ALA A 426 -14.64 -12.79 -13.29
C ALA A 426 -15.87 -13.70 -13.28
N ARG A 427 -16.63 -13.75 -14.39
CA ARG A 427 -17.81 -14.64 -14.50
C ARG A 427 -17.41 -16.12 -14.53
N ILE A 428 -16.34 -16.47 -15.27
CA ILE A 428 -15.81 -17.84 -15.29
C ILE A 428 -15.33 -18.21 -13.88
N GLY A 429 -14.54 -17.35 -13.22
CA GLY A 429 -14.08 -17.54 -11.85
C GLY A 429 -15.26 -17.74 -10.88
N ALA A 430 -16.31 -16.93 -11.01
CA ALA A 430 -17.51 -17.05 -10.18
C ALA A 430 -18.21 -18.40 -10.33
N GLY A 431 -18.22 -18.97 -11.55
CA GLY A 431 -18.77 -20.30 -11.83
C GLY A 431 -17.94 -21.47 -11.27
N LEU A 432 -16.67 -21.23 -10.93
CA LEU A 432 -15.77 -22.24 -10.35
C LEU A 432 -15.85 -22.30 -8.82
N VAL A 433 -16.56 -21.38 -8.17
CA VAL A 433 -16.66 -21.32 -6.71
C VAL A 433 -17.77 -22.22 -6.20
N ASP A 434 -17.40 -23.25 -5.45
CA ASP A 434 -18.34 -24.11 -4.73
C ASP A 434 -18.98 -23.39 -3.52
N GLU A 435 -20.01 -24.02 -2.92
CA GLU A 435 -20.59 -23.54 -1.68
C GLU A 435 -19.55 -23.54 -0.55
N GLY A 436 -19.52 -22.44 0.22
CA GLY A 436 -18.53 -22.22 1.27
C GLY A 436 -17.17 -21.75 0.76
N GLY A 437 -16.96 -21.70 -0.56
CA GLY A 437 -15.74 -21.22 -1.18
C GLY A 437 -15.62 -19.70 -1.24
N ILE A 438 -14.43 -19.25 -1.59
CA ILE A 438 -14.14 -17.82 -1.77
C ILE A 438 -13.59 -17.54 -3.17
N LEU A 439 -13.90 -16.36 -3.68
CA LEU A 439 -13.25 -15.80 -4.86
C LEU A 439 -12.46 -14.55 -4.47
N ILE A 440 -11.28 -14.40 -5.04
CA ILE A 440 -10.45 -13.20 -4.87
C ILE A 440 -10.22 -12.58 -6.24
N THR A 441 -10.64 -11.33 -6.43
CA THR A 441 -10.13 -10.48 -7.52
C THR A 441 -8.80 -9.91 -7.07
N MET A 442 -7.73 -10.16 -7.84
CA MET A 442 -6.37 -9.86 -7.41
C MET A 442 -5.58 -9.09 -8.46
N GLY A 443 -4.99 -7.96 -8.07
CA GLY A 443 -4.13 -7.14 -8.93
C GLY A 443 -4.20 -5.65 -8.65
N ALA A 444 -3.17 -4.90 -9.05
CA ALA A 444 -3.08 -3.45 -8.85
C ALA A 444 -3.87 -2.63 -9.89
N GLY A 445 -4.39 -3.28 -10.93
CA GLY A 445 -5.10 -2.66 -12.04
C GLY A 445 -6.61 -2.50 -11.82
N SER A 446 -7.33 -2.61 -12.93
CA SER A 446 -8.79 -2.40 -12.99
C SER A 446 -9.63 -3.60 -12.52
N ILE A 447 -9.03 -4.73 -12.22
CA ILE A 447 -9.73 -5.98 -11.84
C ILE A 447 -10.71 -5.80 -10.65
N THR A 448 -10.43 -4.86 -9.75
CA THR A 448 -11.30 -4.52 -8.61
C THR A 448 -12.72 -4.12 -9.06
N SER A 449 -12.90 -3.60 -10.28
CA SER A 449 -14.23 -3.25 -10.81
C SER A 449 -15.11 -4.46 -11.11
N CYS A 450 -14.54 -5.65 -11.27
CA CYS A 450 -15.27 -6.87 -11.62
C CYS A 450 -16.02 -7.50 -10.44
N GLY A 451 -15.85 -6.98 -9.22
CA GLY A 451 -16.56 -7.50 -8.05
C GLY A 451 -18.08 -7.49 -8.20
N ALA A 452 -18.64 -6.47 -8.88
CA ALA A 452 -20.08 -6.41 -9.16
C ALA A 452 -20.55 -7.56 -10.05
N ASP A 453 -19.78 -7.91 -11.09
CA ASP A 453 -20.09 -9.01 -12.02
C ASP A 453 -20.16 -10.35 -11.30
N VAL A 454 -19.23 -10.62 -10.37
CA VAL A 454 -19.19 -11.83 -9.55
C VAL A 454 -20.45 -11.95 -8.69
N LEU A 455 -20.77 -10.88 -7.93
CA LEU A 455 -21.93 -10.88 -7.04
C LEU A 455 -23.25 -10.99 -7.81
N GLU A 456 -23.35 -10.37 -8.98
CA GLU A 456 -24.52 -10.48 -9.84
C GLU A 456 -24.65 -11.89 -10.42
N PHE A 457 -23.56 -12.52 -10.86
CA PHE A 457 -23.54 -13.91 -11.36
C PHE A 457 -24.07 -14.87 -10.29
N TRP A 458 -23.58 -14.78 -9.06
CA TRP A 458 -24.06 -15.65 -7.97
C TRP A 458 -25.52 -15.43 -7.62
N ARG A 459 -26.01 -14.16 -7.56
CA ARG A 459 -27.43 -13.86 -7.28
C ARG A 459 -28.37 -14.44 -8.34
N ARG A 460 -27.96 -14.40 -9.63
CA ARG A 460 -28.75 -15.00 -10.72
C ARG A 460 -28.81 -16.52 -10.61
N GLY A 461 -27.73 -17.17 -10.19
CA GLY A 461 -27.70 -18.62 -9.96
C GLY A 461 -28.55 -19.10 -8.78
N GLU A 462 -28.75 -18.28 -7.75
CA GLU A 462 -29.65 -18.61 -6.62
C GLU A 462 -31.13 -18.37 -6.95
N ALA A 463 -31.44 -17.58 -7.96
CA ALA A 463 -32.83 -17.27 -8.37
C ALA A 463 -33.41 -18.30 -9.34
N GLN A 464 -32.62 -19.27 -9.80
CA GLN A 464 -33.03 -20.40 -10.65
C GLN A 464 -33.15 -21.70 -9.82
#